data_74d4a109699cd248e2e39847afbc7ed2
#
_entry.id   74d4a109699cd248e2e39847afbc7ed2
#
_cell.length_a   1.000
_cell.length_b   1.000
_cell.length_c   1.000
_cell.angle_alpha   90.00
_cell.angle_beta   90.00
_cell.angle_gamma   90.00
#
_symmetry.space_group_name_H-M   'P 1'
#
loop_
_entity.id
_entity.type
_entity.pdbx_description
1 polymer ?
#
loop_
_entity_poly.entity_id
_entity_poly.type
_entity_poly.pdbx_seq_one_letter_code
_entity_poly.pdbx_strand_id
1 'polypeptide(L)'
;MRIQIRMIAPSQVEQGVLDGSLHVGVVPQTSPLSGLEYQPLYSERSLLYCAVGHPLFYADDQQIDDPRLNAQEAIAPTFRLPADIQAHYQALNCTASASDREGMAFLILTGRYIGYLPDHYATFWVQQGRLRALKPTERFYDLSLSWVTRKGRRPNLVLESFLESLATTR
;
A
#
# COMPACT_ATOMS: atom_id res chain seq x y z
N MET A 1 -11.18 21.81 -16.60
CA MET A 1 -10.73 20.41 -16.48
C MET A 1 -11.57 19.71 -15.40
N ARG A 2 -12.03 18.47 -15.64
CA ARG A 2 -12.74 17.67 -14.63
C ARG A 2 -11.91 16.43 -14.33
N ILE A 3 -11.54 16.21 -13.07
CA ILE A 3 -10.79 15.05 -12.62
C ILE A 3 -11.71 14.15 -11.79
N GLN A 4 -11.67 12.84 -12.03
CA GLN A 4 -12.35 11.83 -11.23
C GLN A 4 -11.28 10.82 -10.76
N ILE A 5 -11.22 10.58 -9.45
CA ILE A 5 -10.32 9.58 -8.85
C ILE A 5 -11.15 8.38 -8.41
N ARG A 6 -10.63 7.19 -8.67
CA ARG A 6 -11.19 5.90 -8.20
C ARG A 6 -10.14 5.13 -7.43
N MET A 7 -10.51 4.61 -6.28
CA MET A 7 -9.69 3.67 -5.50
C MET A 7 -10.22 2.25 -5.77
N ILE A 8 -9.50 1.50 -6.58
CA ILE A 8 -9.87 0.14 -7.01
C ILE A 8 -8.63 -0.75 -7.00
N ALA A 9 -8.80 -2.07 -7.09
CA ALA A 9 -7.68 -3.01 -7.09
C ALA A 9 -6.71 -2.75 -8.27
N PRO A 10 -5.39 -2.95 -8.10
CA PRO A 10 -4.40 -2.68 -9.15
C PRO A 10 -4.71 -3.34 -10.49
N SER A 11 -5.18 -4.59 -10.50
CA SER A 11 -5.59 -5.29 -11.73
C SER A 11 -6.77 -4.63 -12.44
N GLN A 12 -7.71 -4.04 -11.69
CA GLN A 12 -8.83 -3.28 -12.25
C GLN A 12 -8.37 -1.93 -12.79
N VAL A 13 -7.36 -1.30 -12.17
CA VAL A 13 -6.71 -0.10 -12.70
C VAL A 13 -6.06 -0.39 -14.05
N GLU A 14 -5.23 -1.43 -14.13
CA GLU A 14 -4.55 -1.83 -15.36
C GLU A 14 -5.54 -2.16 -16.48
N GLN A 15 -6.58 -2.94 -16.17
CA GLN A 15 -7.63 -3.26 -17.13
C GLN A 15 -8.37 -2.01 -17.61
N GLY A 16 -8.71 -1.10 -16.70
CA GLY A 16 -9.40 0.16 -17.04
C GLY A 16 -8.54 1.09 -17.90
N VAL A 17 -7.21 1.06 -17.73
CA VAL A 17 -6.29 1.79 -18.62
C VAL A 17 -6.19 1.12 -19.99
N LEU A 18 -6.18 -0.22 -20.05
CA LEU A 18 -6.17 -0.97 -21.31
C LEU A 18 -7.41 -0.74 -22.16
N ASP A 19 -8.60 -0.77 -21.55
CA ASP A 19 -9.88 -0.58 -22.26
C ASP A 19 -10.24 0.89 -22.47
N GLY A 20 -9.50 1.83 -21.85
CA GLY A 20 -9.67 3.28 -22.02
C GLY A 20 -10.76 3.88 -21.13
N SER A 21 -11.34 3.14 -20.17
CA SER A 21 -12.25 3.67 -19.15
C SER A 21 -11.53 4.51 -18.11
N LEU A 22 -10.21 4.29 -17.95
CA LEU A 22 -9.29 5.12 -17.18
C LEU A 22 -8.20 5.69 -18.12
N HIS A 23 -7.82 6.94 -17.90
CA HIS A 23 -6.77 7.59 -18.69
C HIS A 23 -5.37 7.30 -18.16
N VAL A 24 -5.25 7.18 -16.86
CA VAL A 24 -4.01 6.93 -16.10
C VAL A 24 -4.35 6.14 -14.84
N GLY A 25 -3.43 5.31 -14.40
CA GLY A 25 -3.51 4.62 -13.13
C GLY A 25 -2.21 4.73 -12.33
N VAL A 26 -2.28 4.45 -11.03
CA VAL A 26 -1.12 4.25 -10.16
C VAL A 26 -1.23 2.86 -9.57
N VAL A 27 -0.18 2.06 -9.77
CA VAL A 27 -0.16 0.65 -9.36
C VAL A 27 1.20 0.27 -8.76
N PRO A 28 1.25 -0.74 -7.89
CA PRO A 28 2.50 -1.36 -7.49
C PRO A 28 3.28 -1.86 -8.71
N GLN A 29 4.60 -1.72 -8.67
CA GLN A 29 5.46 -2.24 -9.72
C GLN A 29 5.48 -3.78 -9.64
N THR A 30 4.71 -4.41 -10.51
CA THR A 30 4.63 -5.85 -10.68
C THR A 30 5.04 -6.23 -12.11
N SER A 31 4.64 -7.41 -12.59
CA SER A 31 4.91 -7.83 -13.96
C SER A 31 4.14 -6.95 -14.96
N PRO A 32 4.83 -6.24 -15.87
CA PRO A 32 4.18 -5.35 -16.83
C PRO A 32 3.22 -6.10 -17.76
N LEU A 33 2.03 -5.54 -17.97
CA LEU A 33 1.07 -6.05 -18.95
C LEU A 33 1.38 -5.50 -20.37
N SER A 34 1.22 -6.35 -21.37
CA SER A 34 1.28 -5.93 -22.78
C SER A 34 0.22 -4.87 -23.05
N GLY A 35 0.58 -3.82 -23.80
CA GLY A 35 -0.32 -2.72 -24.14
C GLY A 35 -0.33 -1.57 -23.12
N LEU A 36 0.40 -1.66 -22.02
CA LEU A 36 0.61 -0.60 -21.05
C LEU A 36 2.05 -0.10 -21.02
N GLU A 37 2.22 1.17 -20.70
CA GLU A 37 3.50 1.83 -20.41
C GLU A 37 3.53 2.20 -18.93
N TYR A 38 4.61 1.79 -18.26
CA TYR A 38 4.82 2.03 -16.82
C TYR A 38 5.97 3.02 -16.65
N GLN A 39 5.73 4.03 -15.82
CA GLN A 39 6.75 5.01 -15.47
C GLN A 39 6.88 5.04 -13.93
N PRO A 40 8.11 4.94 -13.39
CA PRO A 40 8.32 5.02 -11.95
C PRO A 40 7.74 6.32 -11.39
N LEU A 41 7.00 6.23 -10.29
CA LEU A 41 6.41 7.39 -9.62
C LEU A 41 7.15 7.69 -8.32
N TYR A 42 7.07 6.82 -7.33
CA TYR A 42 7.78 6.91 -6.05
C TYR A 42 7.85 5.54 -5.38
N SER A 43 8.68 5.44 -4.34
CA SER A 43 8.66 4.30 -3.42
C SER A 43 8.17 4.74 -2.06
N GLU A 44 7.35 3.90 -1.43
CA GLU A 44 6.88 4.12 -0.07
C GLU A 44 7.35 2.99 0.85
N ARG A 45 7.70 3.32 2.07
CA ARG A 45 8.04 2.36 3.11
C ARG A 45 6.81 2.02 3.93
N SER A 46 6.49 0.74 4.02
CA SER A 46 5.44 0.24 4.90
C SER A 46 6.06 -0.39 6.13
N LEU A 47 5.58 0.00 7.31
CA LEU A 47 5.95 -0.57 8.60
C LEU A 47 4.78 -1.40 9.14
N LEU A 48 5.07 -2.36 10.00
CA LEU A 48 4.06 -3.14 10.71
C LEU A 48 3.56 -2.35 11.92
N TYR A 49 2.24 -2.13 12.01
CA TYR A 49 1.63 -1.32 13.07
C TYR A 49 0.66 -2.12 13.92
N CYS A 50 0.51 -1.69 15.18
CA CYS A 50 -0.62 -1.99 16.04
C CYS A 50 -1.19 -0.70 16.64
N ALA A 51 -2.42 -0.76 17.16
CA ALA A 51 -3.09 0.36 17.79
C ALA A 51 -3.16 0.23 19.31
N VAL A 52 -3.52 1.35 19.97
CA VAL A 52 -3.88 1.33 21.41
C VAL A 52 -4.93 0.26 21.67
N GLY A 53 -4.76 -0.49 22.75
CA GLY A 53 -5.61 -1.64 23.09
C GLY A 53 -5.07 -2.99 22.61
N HIS A 54 -4.11 -2.99 21.66
CA HIS A 54 -3.46 -4.22 21.23
C HIS A 54 -2.43 -4.70 22.28
N PRO A 55 -2.29 -6.01 22.56
CA PRO A 55 -1.35 -6.55 23.57
C PRO A 55 0.11 -6.14 23.36
N LEU A 56 0.51 -5.86 22.12
CA LEU A 56 1.87 -5.45 21.79
C LEU A 56 2.09 -3.93 21.84
N PHE A 57 1.05 -3.12 22.08
CA PHE A 57 1.18 -1.67 21.96
C PHE A 57 2.18 -1.06 22.94
N TYR A 58 2.25 -1.56 24.17
CA TYR A 58 3.20 -1.10 25.21
C TYR A 58 4.36 -2.09 25.43
N ALA A 59 4.45 -3.16 24.64
CA ALA A 59 5.54 -4.12 24.77
C ALA A 59 6.85 -3.54 24.23
N ASP A 60 7.97 -3.87 24.89
CA ASP A 60 9.29 -3.56 24.36
C ASP A 60 9.55 -4.39 23.09
N ASP A 61 10.03 -3.75 22.02
CA ASP A 61 10.35 -4.43 20.75
C ASP A 61 11.38 -5.55 20.92
N GLN A 62 12.30 -5.42 21.89
CA GLN A 62 13.28 -6.47 22.21
C GLN A 62 12.64 -7.73 22.81
N GLN A 63 11.45 -7.61 23.41
CA GLN A 63 10.69 -8.71 23.99
C GLN A 63 9.66 -9.31 23.02
N ILE A 64 9.55 -8.74 21.81
CA ILE A 64 8.67 -9.25 20.76
C ILE A 64 9.50 -10.16 19.85
N ASP A 65 9.49 -11.45 20.15
CA ASP A 65 10.05 -12.49 19.27
C ASP A 65 9.08 -12.83 18.11
N ASP A 66 9.60 -13.55 17.12
CA ASP A 66 8.81 -13.93 15.96
C ASP A 66 7.59 -14.81 16.31
N PRO A 67 7.68 -15.83 17.19
CA PRO A 67 6.51 -16.58 17.61
C PRO A 67 5.42 -15.71 18.21
N ARG A 68 5.78 -14.76 19.10
CA ARG A 68 4.82 -13.84 19.73
C ARG A 68 4.17 -12.90 18.72
N LEU A 69 4.96 -12.41 17.75
CA LEU A 69 4.45 -11.54 16.68
C LEU A 69 3.52 -12.30 15.75
N ASN A 70 3.95 -13.48 15.29
CA ASN A 70 3.22 -14.29 14.32
C ASN A 70 1.93 -14.92 14.91
N ALA A 71 1.81 -14.99 16.22
CA ALA A 71 0.59 -15.41 16.90
C ALA A 71 -0.51 -14.33 16.92
N GLN A 72 -0.16 -13.07 16.62
CA GLN A 72 -1.16 -12.00 16.57
C GLN A 72 -2.02 -12.10 15.33
N GLU A 73 -3.31 -11.75 15.46
CA GLU A 73 -4.18 -11.63 14.27
C GLU A 73 -3.72 -10.48 13.39
N ALA A 74 -3.53 -10.76 12.11
CA ALA A 74 -2.99 -9.83 11.15
C ALA A 74 -3.94 -9.60 9.96
N ILE A 75 -3.68 -8.53 9.20
CA ILE A 75 -4.46 -8.15 8.03
C ILE A 75 -3.60 -8.38 6.78
N ALA A 76 -4.15 -9.10 5.81
CA ALA A 76 -3.58 -9.22 4.47
C ALA A 76 -4.27 -8.28 3.46
N PRO A 77 -3.56 -7.75 2.45
CA PRO A 77 -4.20 -7.11 1.31
C PRO A 77 -4.93 -8.17 0.45
N THR A 78 -6.06 -7.77 -0.15
CA THR A 78 -6.81 -8.65 -1.07
C THR A 78 -6.23 -8.66 -2.49
N PHE A 79 -5.31 -7.76 -2.80
CA PHE A 79 -4.65 -7.67 -4.09
C PHE A 79 -3.26 -8.31 -4.07
N ARG A 80 -2.79 -8.68 -5.26
CA ARG A 80 -1.48 -9.31 -5.41
C ARG A 80 -0.36 -8.29 -5.21
N LEU A 81 0.57 -8.63 -4.35
CA LEU A 81 1.82 -7.92 -4.13
C LEU A 81 2.98 -8.59 -4.87
N PRO A 82 4.09 -7.88 -5.12
CA PRO A 82 5.36 -8.48 -5.52
C PRO A 82 5.75 -9.64 -4.58
N ALA A 83 6.43 -10.66 -5.13
CA ALA A 83 6.69 -11.92 -4.40
C ALA A 83 7.54 -11.71 -3.13
N ASP A 84 8.51 -10.79 -3.18
CA ASP A 84 9.36 -10.39 -2.05
C ASP A 84 8.54 -9.75 -0.93
N ILE A 85 7.58 -8.89 -1.28
CA ILE A 85 6.68 -8.25 -0.30
C ILE A 85 5.67 -9.28 0.24
N GLN A 86 5.17 -10.18 -0.59
CA GLN A 86 4.24 -11.22 -0.16
C GLN A 86 4.84 -12.11 0.94
N ALA A 87 6.17 -12.32 0.92
CA ALA A 87 6.88 -13.08 1.95
C ALA A 87 6.69 -12.49 3.37
N HIS A 88 6.54 -11.17 3.52
CA HIS A 88 6.30 -10.52 4.81
C HIS A 88 4.96 -10.91 5.44
N TYR A 89 4.00 -11.35 4.65
CA TYR A 89 2.67 -11.77 5.11
C TYR A 89 2.59 -13.28 5.40
N GLN A 90 3.48 -14.11 4.81
CA GLN A 90 3.42 -15.56 4.93
C GLN A 90 3.63 -16.07 6.37
N ALA A 91 4.44 -15.35 7.16
CA ALA A 91 4.69 -15.70 8.55
C ALA A 91 3.60 -15.17 9.51
N LEU A 92 2.72 -14.27 9.05
CA LEU A 92 1.69 -13.66 9.89
C LEU A 92 0.41 -14.49 9.89
N ASN A 93 -0.29 -14.50 11.02
CA ASN A 93 -1.61 -15.12 11.15
C ASN A 93 -2.69 -14.19 10.56
N CYS A 94 -2.79 -14.13 9.22
CA CYS A 94 -3.72 -13.26 8.52
C CYS A 94 -5.15 -13.82 8.61
N THR A 95 -5.94 -13.29 9.55
CA THR A 95 -7.36 -13.65 9.77
C THR A 95 -8.34 -12.61 9.24
N ALA A 96 -7.83 -11.46 8.80
CA ALA A 96 -8.60 -10.39 8.17
C ALA A 96 -7.95 -9.94 6.86
N SER A 97 -8.73 -9.29 6.00
CA SER A 97 -8.21 -8.72 4.76
C SER A 97 -8.89 -7.39 4.42
N ALA A 98 -8.19 -6.54 3.67
CA ALA A 98 -8.71 -5.28 3.17
C ALA A 98 -8.23 -5.02 1.74
N SER A 99 -9.03 -4.30 0.95
CA SER A 99 -8.75 -3.98 -0.46
C SER A 99 -7.92 -2.70 -0.64
N ASP A 100 -7.81 -1.91 0.39
CA ASP A 100 -7.15 -0.61 0.38
C ASP A 100 -6.53 -0.27 1.74
N ARG A 101 -5.75 0.80 1.79
CA ARG A 101 -5.05 1.26 3.00
C ARG A 101 -6.00 1.79 4.08
N GLU A 102 -7.13 2.35 3.67
CA GLU A 102 -8.16 2.86 4.58
C GLU A 102 -8.80 1.72 5.37
N GLY A 103 -9.16 0.64 4.68
CA GLY A 103 -9.69 -0.57 5.31
C GLY A 103 -8.68 -1.25 6.23
N MET A 104 -7.38 -1.29 5.83
CA MET A 104 -6.32 -1.79 6.69
C MET A 104 -6.17 -0.93 7.95
N ALA A 105 -6.11 0.40 7.80
CA ALA A 105 -6.00 1.32 8.94
C ALA A 105 -7.21 1.19 9.88
N PHE A 106 -8.43 1.07 9.32
CA PHE A 106 -9.64 0.87 10.11
C PHE A 106 -9.53 -0.39 10.98
N LEU A 107 -9.12 -1.52 10.42
CA LEU A 107 -8.97 -2.78 11.17
C LEU A 107 -7.86 -2.70 12.22
N ILE A 108 -6.70 -2.09 11.91
CA ILE A 108 -5.62 -1.90 12.89
C ILE A 108 -6.09 -1.02 14.06
N LEU A 109 -6.81 0.07 13.77
CA LEU A 109 -7.31 1.02 14.77
C LEU A 109 -8.34 0.41 15.74
N THR A 110 -8.90 -0.77 15.43
CA THR A 110 -9.73 -1.52 16.38
C THR A 110 -8.93 -2.01 17.60
N GLY A 111 -7.60 -2.03 17.52
CA GLY A 111 -6.73 -2.58 18.56
C GLY A 111 -6.66 -4.11 18.59
N ARG A 112 -7.31 -4.79 17.64
CA ARG A 112 -7.31 -6.26 17.53
C ARG A 112 -6.23 -6.80 16.60
N TYR A 113 -6.00 -6.11 15.47
CA TYR A 113 -5.15 -6.58 14.38
C TYR A 113 -3.84 -5.82 14.31
N ILE A 114 -2.79 -6.53 13.83
CA ILE A 114 -1.59 -5.90 13.31
C ILE A 114 -1.65 -5.85 11.79
N GLY A 115 -0.98 -4.87 11.17
CA GLY A 115 -0.97 -4.75 9.71
C GLY A 115 0.07 -3.77 9.21
N TYR A 116 0.45 -3.92 7.95
CA TYR A 116 1.37 -3.00 7.29
C TYR A 116 0.62 -1.78 6.75
N LEU A 117 1.17 -0.60 7.00
CA LEU A 117 0.74 0.67 6.43
C LEU A 117 1.96 1.48 5.98
N PRO A 118 1.83 2.28 4.91
CA PRO A 118 2.85 3.26 4.57
C PRO A 118 3.11 4.21 5.74
N ASP A 119 4.37 4.47 6.06
CA ASP A 119 4.78 5.26 7.22
C ASP A 119 4.23 6.69 7.16
N HIS A 120 4.29 7.33 5.98
CA HIS A 120 3.72 8.65 5.77
C HIS A 120 2.20 8.70 5.99
N TYR A 121 1.47 7.62 5.63
CA TYR A 121 0.04 7.52 5.86
C TYR A 121 -0.30 7.30 7.33
N ALA A 122 0.50 6.48 8.04
CA ALA A 122 0.30 6.19 9.47
C ALA A 122 0.71 7.35 10.39
N THR A 123 1.55 8.29 9.92
CA THR A 123 2.14 9.39 10.69
C THR A 123 1.11 10.15 11.53
N PHE A 124 -0.08 10.43 10.97
CA PHE A 124 -1.14 11.14 11.68
C PHE A 124 -1.55 10.44 12.98
N TRP A 125 -1.76 9.14 12.96
CA TRP A 125 -2.15 8.38 14.15
C TRP A 125 -0.99 8.10 15.09
N VAL A 126 0.23 7.97 14.54
CA VAL A 126 1.45 7.80 15.33
C VAL A 126 1.70 9.05 16.19
N GLN A 127 1.59 10.25 15.59
CA GLN A 127 1.75 11.51 16.33
C GLN A 127 0.68 11.73 17.41
N GLN A 128 -0.50 11.15 17.24
CA GLN A 128 -1.56 11.13 18.25
C GLN A 128 -1.40 10.02 19.30
N GLY A 129 -0.36 9.21 19.22
CA GLY A 129 -0.15 8.07 20.11
C GLY A 129 -1.19 6.95 19.95
N ARG A 130 -1.89 6.89 18.82
CA ARG A 130 -2.92 5.88 18.54
C ARG A 130 -2.39 4.65 17.81
N LEU A 131 -1.34 4.82 17.01
CA LEU A 131 -0.62 3.74 16.33
C LEU A 131 0.84 3.71 16.80
N ARG A 132 1.38 2.52 16.83
CA ARG A 132 2.79 2.27 17.06
C ARG A 132 3.33 1.29 16.03
N ALA A 133 4.51 1.59 15.45
CA ALA A 133 5.25 0.65 14.63
C ALA A 133 5.88 -0.44 15.52
N LEU A 134 5.79 -1.69 15.09
CA LEU A 134 6.37 -2.86 15.74
C LEU A 134 7.67 -3.23 15.02
N LYS A 135 8.79 -3.27 15.75
CA LYS A 135 10.12 -3.62 15.23
C LYS A 135 10.44 -2.91 13.90
N PRO A 136 10.40 -1.56 13.84
CA PRO A 136 10.44 -0.80 12.57
C PRO A 136 11.72 -0.98 11.77
N THR A 137 12.81 -1.46 12.39
CA THR A 137 14.08 -1.78 11.73
C THR A 137 14.13 -3.19 11.13
N GLU A 138 13.18 -4.06 11.46
CA GLU A 138 13.13 -5.46 11.04
C GLU A 138 11.87 -5.79 10.24
N ARG A 139 10.74 -5.17 10.59
CA ARG A 139 9.41 -5.45 10.03
C ARG A 139 8.93 -4.31 9.16
N PHE A 140 9.57 -4.19 7.99
CA PHE A 140 9.21 -3.22 6.96
C PHE A 140 9.41 -3.81 5.56
N TYR A 141 8.81 -3.17 4.58
CA TYR A 141 9.14 -3.34 3.17
C TYR A 141 8.99 -2.03 2.43
N ASP A 142 9.71 -1.90 1.33
CA ASP A 142 9.61 -0.77 0.41
C ASP A 142 8.80 -1.21 -0.82
N LEU A 143 7.77 -0.43 -1.18
CA LEU A 143 6.91 -0.69 -2.33
C LEU A 143 7.11 0.42 -3.37
N SER A 144 7.61 0.05 -4.53
CA SER A 144 7.71 0.96 -5.67
C SER A 144 6.38 1.04 -6.41
N LEU A 145 5.91 2.26 -6.64
CA LEU A 145 4.70 2.56 -7.38
C LEU A 145 5.06 3.15 -8.74
N SER A 146 4.30 2.78 -9.74
CA SER A 146 4.38 3.33 -11.08
C SER A 146 3.05 3.93 -11.49
N TRP A 147 3.10 5.01 -12.25
CA TRP A 147 1.95 5.41 -13.02
C TRP A 147 1.93 4.67 -14.35
N VAL A 148 0.73 4.36 -14.83
CA VAL A 148 0.52 3.52 -15.99
C VAL A 148 -0.43 4.21 -16.96
N THR A 149 -0.07 4.18 -18.25
CA THR A 149 -0.90 4.68 -19.36
C THR A 149 -1.00 3.62 -20.46
N ARG A 150 -1.97 3.77 -21.34
CA ARG A 150 -2.12 2.90 -22.49
C ARG A 150 -1.03 3.20 -23.52
N LYS A 151 -0.37 2.16 -24.01
CA LYS A 151 0.64 2.24 -25.07
C LYS A 151 0.02 2.73 -26.37
N GLY A 152 0.68 3.65 -27.06
CA GLY A 152 0.19 4.19 -28.33
C GLY A 152 -1.10 5.03 -28.22
N ARG A 153 -1.42 5.54 -27.01
CA ARG A 153 -2.53 6.46 -26.80
C ARG A 153 -2.41 7.72 -27.64
N ARG A 154 -3.54 8.29 -28.04
CA ARG A 154 -3.53 9.60 -28.73
C ARG A 154 -3.08 10.70 -27.76
N PRO A 155 -2.30 11.68 -28.21
CA PRO A 155 -1.92 12.82 -27.38
C PRO A 155 -3.17 13.53 -26.79
N ASN A 156 -3.11 13.84 -25.51
CA ASN A 156 -4.16 14.56 -24.81
C ASN A 156 -3.47 15.60 -23.90
N LEU A 157 -3.56 16.87 -24.28
CA LEU A 157 -2.89 17.98 -23.59
C LEU A 157 -3.20 18.03 -22.09
N VAL A 158 -4.43 17.70 -21.69
CA VAL A 158 -4.85 17.69 -20.28
C VAL A 158 -4.13 16.57 -19.53
N LEU A 159 -4.04 15.37 -20.13
CA LEU A 159 -3.35 14.24 -19.54
C LEU A 159 -1.84 14.51 -19.48
N GLU A 160 -1.22 15.05 -20.54
CA GLU A 160 0.21 15.39 -20.55
C GLU A 160 0.55 16.38 -19.43
N SER A 161 -0.21 17.49 -19.33
CA SER A 161 -0.01 18.46 -18.25
C SER A 161 -0.17 17.86 -16.85
N PHE A 162 -1.12 16.93 -16.68
CA PHE A 162 -1.28 16.20 -15.42
C PHE A 162 -0.07 15.31 -15.11
N LEU A 163 0.42 14.58 -16.11
CA LEU A 163 1.58 13.70 -15.97
C LEU A 163 2.88 14.48 -15.70
N GLU A 164 3.06 15.63 -16.34
CA GLU A 164 4.17 16.54 -16.04
C GLU A 164 4.12 17.04 -14.60
N SER A 165 2.93 17.39 -14.11
CA SER A 165 2.74 17.79 -12.72
C SER A 165 3.08 16.66 -11.74
N LEU A 166 2.68 15.42 -12.04
CA LEU A 166 3.05 14.26 -11.22
C LEU A 166 4.57 14.02 -11.20
N ALA A 167 5.25 14.21 -12.32
CA ALA A 167 6.70 14.00 -12.42
C ALA A 167 7.50 15.07 -11.64
N THR A 168 6.95 16.27 -11.45
CA THR A 168 7.59 17.39 -10.73
C THR A 168 7.31 17.40 -9.23
N THR A 169 6.34 16.63 -8.75
CA THR A 169 5.95 16.55 -7.32
C THR A 169 6.77 15.50 -6.55
N ARG A 170 8.03 15.31 -6.92
CA ARG A 170 8.96 14.37 -6.26
C ARG A 170 9.70 15.00 -5.10
#